data_73972ade62fd3ace05125b66bfaceb16
#
_entry.id   73972ade62fd3ace05125b66bfaceb16
#
_cell.length_a   1.000
_cell.length_b   1.000
_cell.length_c   1.000
_cell.angle_alpha   90.00
_cell.angle_beta   90.00
_cell.angle_gamma   90.00
#
_symmetry.space_group_name_H-M   'P 1'
#
loop_
_entity.id
_entity.type
_entity.pdbx_description
1 polymer ?
#
loop_
_entity_poly.entity_id
_entity_poly.type
_entity_poly.pdbx_seq_one_letter_code
_entity_poly.pdbx_strand_id
1 'polypeptide(L)'
;MYIMEDGLRLNAVLDMPRGAGERCPVAVVIHGFTGHSEEEHILAVSRALNEVGCATLRVDMYGHGHSDGEFRKHTLYRWLTNALTAIDYARSLDFATDIYLCGHSQGGLLVMLAAALKHDVVKGLIALSPACMIPELARKGELLGLHFDPDNIPDVLHSWDDRLLDGNYARVAQTIHVDEAIARYRGPVLVVHGDEDEAVPVRYGIEAANAYAHGQLVLIPGDDHCYNRHLDEVVEAVKAWATAHVS
;
A
#
# COMPACT_ATOMS: atom_id res chain seq x y z
N MET A 1 -4.18 8.58 16.78
CA MET A 1 -4.25 7.48 17.76
C MET A 1 -3.08 6.52 17.58
N TYR A 2 -2.88 5.52 18.47
CA TYR A 2 -1.80 4.54 18.29
C TYR A 2 -2.34 3.13 18.30
N ILE A 3 -1.90 2.32 17.34
CA ILE A 3 -2.08 0.87 17.30
C ILE A 3 -0.81 0.24 17.87
N MET A 4 -0.95 -0.70 18.82
CA MET A 4 0.20 -1.34 19.44
C MET A 4 0.57 -2.63 18.71
N GLU A 5 1.85 -2.80 18.37
CA GLU A 5 2.42 -4.00 17.76
C GLU A 5 3.74 -4.33 18.43
N ASP A 6 3.82 -5.43 19.16
CA ASP A 6 5.03 -5.91 19.85
C ASP A 6 5.78 -4.83 20.67
N GLY A 7 5.00 -3.97 21.37
CA GLY A 7 5.54 -2.87 22.18
C GLY A 7 5.88 -1.60 21.40
N LEU A 8 5.69 -1.57 20.10
CA LEU A 8 5.85 -0.39 19.24
C LEU A 8 4.49 0.29 18.99
N ARG A 9 4.51 1.61 18.83
CA ARG A 9 3.35 2.42 18.52
C ARG A 9 3.33 2.71 17.02
N LEU A 10 2.29 2.30 16.35
CA LEU A 10 1.98 2.73 14.99
C LEU A 10 0.99 3.88 15.06
N ASN A 11 1.36 5.05 14.54
CA ASN A 11 0.44 6.17 14.43
C ASN A 11 -0.64 5.85 13.41
N ALA A 12 -1.89 6.09 13.78
CA ALA A 12 -3.02 5.86 12.91
C ALA A 12 -4.05 6.99 13.04
N VAL A 13 -4.69 7.33 11.94
CA VAL A 13 -5.77 8.31 11.86
C VAL A 13 -7.01 7.62 11.33
N LEU A 14 -8.06 7.63 12.13
CA LEU A 14 -9.36 7.09 11.74
C LEU A 14 -10.28 8.24 11.33
N ASP A 15 -10.71 8.26 10.08
CA ASP A 15 -11.66 9.21 9.54
C ASP A 15 -13.01 8.52 9.25
N MET A 16 -14.07 9.03 9.83
CA MET A 16 -15.42 8.51 9.64
C MET A 16 -16.13 9.18 8.47
N PRO A 17 -16.90 8.44 7.67
CA PRO A 17 -17.70 9.03 6.60
C PRO A 17 -18.80 9.93 7.16
N ARG A 18 -19.15 11.01 6.45
CA ARG A 18 -20.22 11.90 6.85
C ARG A 18 -21.56 11.18 6.76
N GLY A 19 -22.35 11.26 7.83
CA GLY A 19 -23.68 10.63 7.86
C GLY A 19 -23.63 9.10 7.93
N ALA A 20 -22.49 8.52 8.32
CA ALA A 20 -22.40 7.10 8.60
C ALA A 20 -23.51 6.67 9.56
N GLY A 21 -24.11 5.52 9.28
CA GLY A 21 -24.94 4.79 10.22
C GLY A 21 -24.13 4.30 11.43
N GLU A 22 -24.75 3.47 12.26
CA GLU A 22 -24.04 2.85 13.39
C GLU A 22 -22.90 1.93 12.95
N ARG A 23 -22.92 1.45 11.70
CA ARG A 23 -21.93 0.55 11.12
C ARG A 23 -21.57 0.95 9.70
N CYS A 24 -20.30 0.77 9.32
CA CYS A 24 -19.79 1.02 7.98
C CYS A 24 -18.55 0.17 7.68
N PRO A 25 -18.20 -0.04 6.39
CA PRO A 25 -16.93 -0.66 6.01
C PRO A 25 -15.74 0.22 6.39
N VAL A 26 -14.57 -0.40 6.54
CA VAL A 26 -13.31 0.27 6.88
C VAL A 26 -12.24 -0.06 5.85
N ALA A 27 -11.60 0.95 5.28
CA ALA A 27 -10.42 0.80 4.44
C ALA A 27 -9.15 1.13 5.24
N VAL A 28 -8.23 0.18 5.32
CA VAL A 28 -6.86 0.43 5.82
C VAL A 28 -6.04 1.01 4.68
N VAL A 29 -5.44 2.20 4.91
CA VAL A 29 -4.72 2.96 3.88
C VAL A 29 -3.24 3.05 4.25
N ILE A 30 -2.36 2.64 3.32
CA ILE A 30 -0.92 2.48 3.53
C ILE A 30 -0.13 3.33 2.51
N HIS A 31 0.76 4.18 3.00
CA HIS A 31 1.61 5.08 2.22
C HIS A 31 2.81 4.37 1.55
N GLY A 32 3.57 5.10 0.72
CA GLY A 32 4.77 4.62 0.02
C GLY A 32 6.06 4.61 0.86
N PHE A 33 7.17 4.23 0.23
CA PHE A 33 8.49 3.95 0.85
C PHE A 33 9.03 5.07 1.75
N THR A 34 8.98 6.32 1.34
CA THR A 34 9.46 7.47 2.13
C THR A 34 8.33 8.35 2.64
N GLY A 35 7.09 7.88 2.45
CA GLY A 35 5.88 8.64 2.70
C GLY A 35 5.39 8.61 4.14
N HIS A 36 4.19 9.12 4.31
CA HIS A 36 3.45 9.11 5.57
C HIS A 36 1.93 9.24 5.31
N SER A 37 1.13 9.03 6.34
CA SER A 37 -0.33 8.99 6.25
C SER A 37 -1.01 10.32 5.87
N GLU A 38 -0.26 11.43 5.82
CA GLU A 38 -0.77 12.77 5.53
C GLU A 38 -0.31 13.31 4.16
N GLU A 39 0.28 12.47 3.28
CA GLU A 39 0.58 12.86 1.91
C GLU A 39 -0.70 13.21 1.14
N GLU A 40 -0.62 14.16 0.21
CA GLU A 40 -1.79 14.71 -0.47
C GLU A 40 -2.64 13.65 -1.17
N HIS A 41 -2.02 12.75 -1.94
CA HIS A 41 -2.71 11.66 -2.63
C HIS A 41 -3.32 10.64 -1.63
N ILE A 42 -2.67 10.37 -0.50
CA ILE A 42 -3.21 9.48 0.56
C ILE A 42 -4.46 10.12 1.20
N LEU A 43 -4.41 11.42 1.48
CA LEU A 43 -5.55 12.17 2.01
C LEU A 43 -6.70 12.24 1.00
N ALA A 44 -6.40 12.50 -0.28
CA ALA A 44 -7.41 12.63 -1.32
C ALA A 44 -8.18 11.32 -1.52
N VAL A 45 -7.47 10.19 -1.63
CA VAL A 45 -8.07 8.86 -1.76
C VAL A 45 -8.87 8.47 -0.51
N SER A 46 -8.37 8.80 0.69
CA SER A 46 -9.11 8.56 1.93
C SER A 46 -10.41 9.35 1.98
N ARG A 47 -10.40 10.61 1.56
CA ARG A 47 -11.63 11.42 1.45
C ARG A 47 -12.60 10.84 0.42
N ALA A 48 -12.09 10.37 -0.74
CA ALA A 48 -12.90 9.72 -1.75
C ALA A 48 -13.64 8.50 -1.20
N LEU A 49 -12.97 7.66 -0.42
CA LEU A 49 -13.57 6.51 0.27
C LEU A 49 -14.58 6.94 1.35
N ASN A 50 -14.31 8.00 2.11
CA ASN A 50 -15.26 8.53 3.08
C ASN A 50 -16.53 9.08 2.40
N GLU A 51 -16.43 9.69 1.23
CA GLU A 51 -17.57 10.20 0.48
C GLU A 51 -18.54 9.10 0.02
N VAL A 52 -18.05 7.89 -0.18
CA VAL A 52 -18.87 6.71 -0.52
C VAL A 52 -19.28 5.85 0.68
N GLY A 53 -19.11 6.38 1.91
CA GLY A 53 -19.58 5.72 3.12
C GLY A 53 -18.60 4.74 3.78
N CYS A 54 -17.35 4.69 3.33
CA CYS A 54 -16.31 3.84 3.91
C CYS A 54 -15.47 4.65 4.91
N ALA A 55 -15.32 4.19 6.16
CA ALA A 55 -14.35 4.76 7.09
C ALA A 55 -12.92 4.44 6.61
N THR A 56 -11.95 5.33 6.91
CA THR A 56 -10.56 5.09 6.53
C THR A 56 -9.65 5.10 7.74
N LEU A 57 -8.78 4.12 7.83
CA LEU A 57 -7.73 3.99 8.83
C LEU A 57 -6.38 4.17 8.14
N ARG A 58 -5.86 5.41 8.11
CA ARG A 58 -4.54 5.72 7.57
C ARG A 58 -3.47 5.43 8.60
N VAL A 59 -2.42 4.69 8.23
CA VAL A 59 -1.39 4.24 9.16
C VAL A 59 -0.02 4.70 8.70
N ASP A 60 0.75 5.31 9.61
CA ASP A 60 2.18 5.48 9.43
C ASP A 60 2.88 4.15 9.73
N MET A 61 3.63 3.64 8.76
CA MET A 61 4.32 2.38 8.90
C MET A 61 5.58 2.51 9.78
N TYR A 62 6.10 1.40 10.31
CA TYR A 62 7.32 1.38 11.12
C TYR A 62 8.43 2.26 10.53
N GLY A 63 9.00 3.14 11.37
CA GLY A 63 10.08 4.04 11.01
C GLY A 63 9.70 5.22 10.13
N HIS A 64 8.39 5.49 9.95
CA HIS A 64 7.86 6.58 9.12
C HIS A 64 6.83 7.42 9.89
N GLY A 65 6.64 8.65 9.43
CA GLY A 65 5.68 9.59 10.02
C GLY A 65 5.87 9.74 11.52
N HIS A 66 4.81 9.49 12.28
CA HIS A 66 4.79 9.56 13.74
C HIS A 66 4.82 8.19 14.43
N SER A 67 5.09 7.12 13.68
CA SER A 67 5.26 5.77 14.21
C SER A 67 6.64 5.55 14.81
N ASP A 68 6.70 4.65 15.80
CA ASP A 68 7.97 4.22 16.37
C ASP A 68 8.82 3.46 15.32
N GLY A 69 10.12 3.40 15.57
CA GLY A 69 11.07 2.69 14.75
C GLY A 69 12.08 3.60 14.06
N GLU A 70 13.01 2.97 13.38
CA GLU A 70 14.04 3.66 12.61
C GLU A 70 13.82 3.35 11.11
N PHE A 71 13.76 4.38 10.27
CA PHE A 71 13.65 4.24 8.82
C PHE A 71 14.65 3.20 8.28
N ARG A 72 15.91 3.31 8.71
CA ARG A 72 16.98 2.41 8.30
C ARG A 72 16.65 0.92 8.47
N LYS A 73 15.90 0.56 9.52
CA LYS A 73 15.62 -0.83 9.92
C LYS A 73 14.32 -1.39 9.39
N HIS A 74 13.56 -0.60 8.61
CA HIS A 74 12.33 -1.15 8.05
C HIS A 74 12.62 -2.21 6.97
N THR A 75 11.72 -3.14 6.82
CA THR A 75 11.71 -4.16 5.77
C THR A 75 10.29 -4.37 5.28
N LEU A 76 10.13 -4.99 4.12
CA LEU A 76 8.80 -5.36 3.61
C LEU A 76 8.06 -6.29 4.59
N TYR A 77 8.76 -7.22 5.26
CA TYR A 77 8.12 -8.07 6.28
C TYR A 77 7.69 -7.28 7.51
N ARG A 78 8.48 -6.33 7.98
CA ARG A 78 8.11 -5.46 9.10
C ARG A 78 6.83 -4.68 8.76
N TRP A 79 6.78 -4.09 7.60
CA TRP A 79 5.60 -3.36 7.15
C TRP A 79 4.41 -4.29 6.89
N LEU A 80 4.64 -5.51 6.39
CA LEU A 80 3.57 -6.48 6.24
C LEU A 80 2.94 -6.85 7.60
N THR A 81 3.76 -7.04 8.64
CA THR A 81 3.26 -7.25 10.00
C THR A 81 2.46 -6.05 10.49
N ASN A 82 2.93 -4.81 10.27
CA ASN A 82 2.17 -3.60 10.60
C ASN A 82 0.81 -3.57 9.86
N ALA A 83 0.79 -3.89 8.57
CA ALA A 83 -0.45 -3.94 7.80
C ALA A 83 -1.44 -4.98 8.36
N LEU A 84 -0.95 -6.17 8.71
CA LEU A 84 -1.79 -7.23 9.32
C LEU A 84 -2.35 -6.78 10.68
N THR A 85 -1.54 -6.13 11.51
CA THR A 85 -1.95 -5.56 12.79
C THR A 85 -3.01 -4.47 12.59
N ALA A 86 -2.85 -3.59 11.60
CA ALA A 86 -3.83 -2.56 11.26
C ALA A 86 -5.15 -3.16 10.76
N ILE A 87 -5.11 -4.23 9.98
CA ILE A 87 -6.29 -4.98 9.53
C ILE A 87 -7.03 -5.58 10.74
N ASP A 88 -6.30 -6.26 11.64
CA ASP A 88 -6.91 -6.87 12.83
C ASP A 88 -7.48 -5.81 13.79
N TYR A 89 -6.81 -4.65 13.91
CA TYR A 89 -7.35 -3.51 14.63
C TYR A 89 -8.65 -2.99 13.98
N ALA A 90 -8.66 -2.76 12.66
CA ALA A 90 -9.85 -2.30 11.94
C ALA A 90 -11.03 -3.24 12.13
N ARG A 91 -10.79 -4.56 12.11
CA ARG A 91 -11.81 -5.57 12.38
C ARG A 91 -12.36 -5.55 13.81
N SER A 92 -11.56 -5.11 14.76
CA SER A 92 -11.96 -5.03 16.19
C SER A 92 -12.85 -3.83 16.51
N LEU A 93 -13.03 -2.90 15.57
CA LEU A 93 -13.89 -1.74 15.76
C LEU A 93 -15.37 -2.16 15.73
N ASP A 94 -16.15 -1.80 16.74
CA ASP A 94 -17.55 -2.23 16.91
C ASP A 94 -18.44 -1.86 15.72
N PHE A 95 -18.12 -0.76 15.03
CA PHE A 95 -18.86 -0.28 13.87
C PHE A 95 -18.41 -0.92 12.54
N ALA A 96 -17.25 -1.60 12.49
CA ALA A 96 -16.73 -2.15 11.25
C ALA A 96 -17.59 -3.30 10.71
N THR A 97 -17.95 -3.24 9.43
CA THR A 97 -18.63 -4.33 8.70
C THR A 97 -17.63 -5.15 7.92
N ASP A 98 -17.07 -4.58 6.88
CA ASP A 98 -16.16 -5.20 5.94
C ASP A 98 -14.83 -4.45 5.88
N ILE A 99 -13.76 -5.16 5.55
CA ILE A 99 -12.41 -4.60 5.47
C ILE A 99 -11.96 -4.50 4.02
N TYR A 100 -11.52 -3.30 3.66
CA TYR A 100 -10.90 -2.99 2.38
C TYR A 100 -9.47 -2.52 2.60
N LEU A 101 -8.63 -2.65 1.57
CA LEU A 101 -7.25 -2.16 1.61
C LEU A 101 -7.02 -1.15 0.49
N CYS A 102 -6.24 -0.13 0.80
CA CYS A 102 -5.74 0.82 -0.19
C CYS A 102 -4.26 1.08 0.09
N GLY A 103 -3.41 1.09 -0.94
CA GLY A 103 -2.00 1.37 -0.72
C GLY A 103 -1.33 1.99 -1.92
N HIS A 104 -0.36 2.88 -1.68
CA HIS A 104 0.41 3.55 -2.70
C HIS A 104 1.85 3.01 -2.76
N SER A 105 2.38 2.82 -3.96
CA SER A 105 3.79 2.46 -4.18
C SER A 105 4.19 1.18 -3.42
N GLN A 106 5.17 1.24 -2.52
CA GLN A 106 5.49 0.13 -1.60
C GLN A 106 4.26 -0.29 -0.78
N GLY A 107 3.44 0.66 -0.32
CA GLY A 107 2.15 0.36 0.34
C GLY A 107 1.21 -0.39 -0.60
N GLY A 108 1.22 -0.08 -1.91
CA GLY A 108 0.47 -0.82 -2.94
C GLY A 108 0.89 -2.27 -3.04
N LEU A 109 2.20 -2.55 -3.07
CA LEU A 109 2.72 -3.91 -2.98
C LEU A 109 2.31 -4.59 -1.66
N LEU A 110 2.40 -3.87 -0.55
CA LEU A 110 2.10 -4.41 0.79
C LEU A 110 0.63 -4.82 0.93
N VAL A 111 -0.32 -4.01 0.43
CA VAL A 111 -1.73 -4.36 0.51
C VAL A 111 -2.08 -5.56 -0.36
N MET A 112 -1.35 -5.78 -1.48
CA MET A 112 -1.48 -7.01 -2.29
C MET A 112 -1.03 -8.25 -1.50
N LEU A 113 0.11 -8.17 -0.80
CA LEU A 113 0.63 -9.25 0.05
C LEU A 113 -0.30 -9.51 1.26
N ALA A 114 -0.78 -8.44 1.92
CA ALA A 114 -1.69 -8.54 3.06
C ALA A 114 -3.05 -9.13 2.66
N ALA A 115 -3.60 -8.73 1.51
CA ALA A 115 -4.84 -9.29 0.97
C ALA A 115 -4.71 -10.80 0.70
N ALA A 116 -3.57 -11.25 0.20
CA ALA A 116 -3.31 -12.68 0.00
C ALA A 116 -3.28 -13.48 1.32
N LEU A 117 -2.74 -12.90 2.40
CA LEU A 117 -2.68 -13.52 3.72
C LEU A 117 -4.03 -13.48 4.46
N LYS A 118 -4.84 -12.45 4.24
CA LYS A 118 -6.16 -12.24 4.85
C LYS A 118 -7.28 -12.31 3.81
N HIS A 119 -7.14 -13.21 2.82
CA HIS A 119 -8.06 -13.33 1.68
C HIS A 119 -9.51 -13.67 2.07
N ASP A 120 -9.71 -14.21 3.25
CA ASP A 120 -11.02 -14.49 3.85
C ASP A 120 -11.66 -13.28 4.54
N VAL A 121 -10.84 -12.27 4.86
CA VAL A 121 -11.23 -11.04 5.57
C VAL A 121 -11.39 -9.87 4.62
N VAL A 122 -10.41 -9.66 3.74
CA VAL A 122 -10.34 -8.50 2.83
C VAL A 122 -11.35 -8.65 1.71
N LYS A 123 -12.26 -7.68 1.58
CA LYS A 123 -13.36 -7.69 0.60
C LYS A 123 -13.00 -7.03 -0.73
N GLY A 124 -12.04 -6.14 -0.71
CA GLY A 124 -11.57 -5.46 -1.91
C GLY A 124 -10.24 -4.75 -1.68
N LEU A 125 -9.52 -4.46 -2.74
CA LEU A 125 -8.16 -3.94 -2.74
C LEU A 125 -8.00 -2.85 -3.79
N ILE A 126 -7.40 -1.73 -3.41
CA ILE A 126 -6.98 -0.63 -4.28
C ILE A 126 -5.47 -0.51 -4.20
N ALA A 127 -4.77 -0.69 -5.32
CA ALA A 127 -3.33 -0.56 -5.44
C ALA A 127 -2.98 0.64 -6.35
N LEU A 128 -2.42 1.68 -5.76
CA LEU A 128 -2.03 2.91 -6.44
C LEU A 128 -0.54 2.82 -6.78
N SER A 129 -0.18 2.85 -8.08
CA SER A 129 1.20 2.71 -8.56
C SER A 129 1.99 1.62 -7.81
N PRO A 130 1.50 0.36 -7.71
CA PRO A 130 2.07 -0.65 -6.82
C PRO A 130 3.50 -1.01 -7.22
N ALA A 131 4.44 -0.91 -6.27
CA ALA A 131 5.87 -1.13 -6.49
C ALA A 131 6.23 -2.63 -6.62
N CYS A 132 5.53 -3.34 -7.51
CA CYS A 132 5.71 -4.78 -7.75
C CYS A 132 7.10 -5.15 -8.28
N MET A 133 7.88 -4.17 -8.79
CA MET A 133 9.25 -4.40 -9.24
C MET A 133 10.25 -4.64 -8.09
N ILE A 134 9.94 -4.24 -6.85
CA ILE A 134 10.90 -4.31 -5.73
C ILE A 134 11.53 -5.70 -5.57
N PRO A 135 10.77 -6.81 -5.52
CA PRO A 135 11.34 -8.14 -5.38
C PRO A 135 12.20 -8.58 -6.58
N GLU A 136 11.77 -8.23 -7.79
CA GLU A 136 12.51 -8.54 -9.02
C GLU A 136 13.85 -7.80 -9.04
N LEU A 137 13.84 -6.49 -8.78
CA LEU A 137 15.04 -5.66 -8.77
C LEU A 137 15.99 -6.10 -7.65
N ALA A 138 15.49 -6.43 -6.47
CA ALA A 138 16.32 -6.94 -5.38
C ALA A 138 17.06 -8.23 -5.75
N ARG A 139 16.40 -9.15 -6.49
CA ARG A 139 17.04 -10.38 -7.01
C ARG A 139 18.07 -10.11 -8.11
N LYS A 140 17.94 -9.00 -8.84
CA LYS A 140 18.90 -8.57 -9.85
C LYS A 140 20.07 -7.77 -9.28
N GLY A 141 20.02 -7.41 -8.00
CA GLY A 141 21.00 -6.51 -7.38
C GLY A 141 20.81 -5.04 -7.77
N GLU A 142 19.61 -4.68 -8.19
CA GLU A 142 19.21 -3.33 -8.57
C GLU A 142 18.02 -2.92 -7.71
N LEU A 143 18.17 -1.97 -6.81
CA LEU A 143 17.09 -1.55 -5.94
C LEU A 143 17.25 -0.08 -5.54
N LEU A 144 16.20 0.71 -5.69
CA LEU A 144 16.19 2.13 -5.30
C LEU A 144 17.35 2.92 -5.91
N GLY A 145 17.66 2.66 -7.19
CA GLY A 145 18.77 3.30 -7.90
C GLY A 145 20.16 2.79 -7.51
N LEU A 146 20.24 1.76 -6.68
CA LEU A 146 21.49 1.15 -6.23
C LEU A 146 21.80 -0.11 -7.01
N HIS A 147 23.10 -0.40 -7.16
CA HIS A 147 23.60 -1.66 -7.67
C HIS A 147 24.43 -2.36 -6.61
N PHE A 148 24.17 -3.62 -6.37
CA PHE A 148 24.89 -4.46 -5.42
C PHE A 148 24.94 -5.91 -5.91
N ASP A 149 25.87 -6.70 -5.38
CA ASP A 149 25.89 -8.14 -5.62
C ASP A 149 24.68 -8.80 -4.93
N PRO A 150 23.72 -9.39 -5.67
CA PRO A 150 22.51 -9.99 -5.07
C PRO A 150 22.80 -11.20 -4.19
N ASP A 151 23.95 -11.87 -4.37
CA ASP A 151 24.39 -13.01 -3.56
C ASP A 151 25.22 -12.57 -2.33
N ASN A 152 25.70 -11.31 -2.33
CA ASN A 152 26.51 -10.76 -1.23
C ASN A 152 26.06 -9.31 -0.92
N ILE A 153 24.83 -9.14 -0.46
CA ILE A 153 24.23 -7.83 -0.16
C ILE A 153 24.98 -7.15 0.99
N PRO A 154 25.45 -5.90 0.83
CA PRO A 154 26.07 -5.13 1.90
C PRO A 154 25.15 -4.97 3.11
N ASP A 155 25.73 -4.81 4.30
CA ASP A 155 24.95 -4.59 5.52
C ASP A 155 24.22 -3.24 5.53
N VAL A 156 24.73 -2.26 4.78
CA VAL A 156 24.14 -0.93 4.65
C VAL A 156 24.07 -0.56 3.18
N LEU A 157 22.90 -0.12 2.76
CA LEU A 157 22.61 0.45 1.46
C LEU A 157 22.36 1.95 1.63
N HIS A 158 22.72 2.76 0.62
CA HIS A 158 22.43 4.18 0.58
C HIS A 158 21.29 4.38 -0.43
N SER A 159 20.12 4.86 -0.01
CA SER A 159 19.03 5.15 -0.92
C SER A 159 19.37 6.38 -1.80
N TRP A 160 18.55 6.62 -2.84
CA TRP A 160 18.77 7.74 -3.78
C TRP A 160 18.75 9.13 -3.11
N ASP A 161 18.18 9.24 -1.91
CA ASP A 161 18.05 10.46 -1.11
C ASP A 161 19.04 10.51 0.06
N ASP A 162 20.15 9.76 -0.03
CA ASP A 162 21.21 9.62 0.97
C ASP A 162 20.75 9.01 2.32
N ARG A 163 19.52 8.53 2.45
CA ARG A 163 19.11 7.78 3.64
C ARG A 163 19.78 6.42 3.68
N LEU A 164 20.11 6.00 4.88
CA LEU A 164 20.65 4.67 5.11
C LEU A 164 19.52 3.65 5.20
N LEU A 165 19.74 2.49 4.59
CA LEU A 165 18.85 1.36 4.64
C LEU A 165 19.65 0.10 4.97
N ASP A 166 19.25 -0.68 5.95
CA ASP A 166 19.93 -1.95 6.24
C ASP A 166 19.75 -2.92 5.07
N GLY A 167 20.81 -3.66 4.73
CA GLY A 167 20.79 -4.65 3.66
C GLY A 167 19.72 -5.74 3.83
N ASN A 168 19.18 -5.88 5.04
CA ASN A 168 18.03 -6.75 5.30
C ASN A 168 16.78 -6.36 4.51
N TYR A 169 16.63 -5.08 4.13
CA TYR A 169 15.54 -4.69 3.23
C TYR A 169 15.62 -5.45 1.90
N ALA A 170 16.79 -5.44 1.26
CA ALA A 170 16.99 -6.14 -0.01
C ALA A 170 16.91 -7.67 0.15
N ARG A 171 17.50 -8.23 1.24
CA ARG A 171 17.43 -9.67 1.53
C ARG A 171 15.98 -10.14 1.70
N VAL A 172 15.16 -9.39 2.41
CA VAL A 172 13.72 -9.67 2.56
C VAL A 172 12.99 -9.51 1.23
N ALA A 173 13.28 -8.44 0.47
CA ALA A 173 12.65 -8.21 -0.81
C ALA A 173 12.87 -9.36 -1.80
N GLN A 174 14.06 -9.96 -1.83
CA GLN A 174 14.37 -11.12 -2.68
C GLN A 174 13.47 -12.34 -2.42
N THR A 175 12.93 -12.47 -1.20
CA THR A 175 12.10 -13.62 -0.81
C THR A 175 10.62 -13.48 -1.14
N ILE A 176 10.21 -12.33 -1.64
CA ILE A 176 8.80 -12.05 -1.93
C ILE A 176 8.42 -12.51 -3.33
N HIS A 177 7.30 -13.21 -3.43
CA HIS A 177 6.69 -13.72 -4.66
C HIS A 177 5.33 -13.05 -4.89
N VAL A 178 5.31 -12.02 -5.74
CA VAL A 178 4.09 -11.21 -6.02
C VAL A 178 3.05 -12.02 -6.78
N ASP A 179 3.47 -12.87 -7.69
CA ASP A 179 2.64 -13.78 -8.47
C ASP A 179 1.84 -14.75 -7.60
N GLU A 180 2.46 -15.31 -6.56
CA GLU A 180 1.78 -16.16 -5.58
C GLU A 180 0.72 -15.40 -4.77
N ALA A 181 1.02 -14.16 -4.39
CA ALA A 181 0.07 -13.30 -3.69
C ALA A 181 -1.14 -12.98 -4.58
N ILE A 182 -0.91 -12.60 -5.84
CA ILE A 182 -1.96 -12.34 -6.82
C ILE A 182 -2.83 -13.58 -7.03
N ALA A 183 -2.22 -14.74 -7.21
CA ALA A 183 -2.94 -16.00 -7.43
C ALA A 183 -3.83 -16.39 -6.25
N ARG A 184 -3.47 -16.00 -5.03
CA ARG A 184 -4.20 -16.35 -3.80
C ARG A 184 -5.40 -15.46 -3.52
N TYR A 185 -5.36 -14.18 -3.90
CA TYR A 185 -6.47 -13.26 -3.66
C TYR A 185 -7.48 -13.29 -4.81
N ARG A 186 -8.77 -13.46 -4.47
CA ARG A 186 -9.87 -13.62 -5.45
C ARG A 186 -10.93 -12.52 -5.35
N GLY A 187 -10.77 -11.56 -4.48
CA GLY A 187 -11.67 -10.40 -4.38
C GLY A 187 -11.45 -9.40 -5.51
N PRO A 188 -12.32 -8.38 -5.60
CA PRO A 188 -12.16 -7.30 -6.57
C PRO A 188 -10.92 -6.45 -6.30
N VAL A 189 -10.21 -6.08 -7.36
CA VAL A 189 -8.97 -5.29 -7.31
C VAL A 189 -9.05 -4.11 -8.28
N LEU A 190 -8.73 -2.92 -7.79
CA LEU A 190 -8.44 -1.75 -8.62
C LEU A 190 -6.95 -1.49 -8.62
N VAL A 191 -6.35 -1.36 -9.77
CA VAL A 191 -5.01 -0.78 -9.94
C VAL A 191 -5.15 0.56 -10.64
N VAL A 192 -4.60 1.63 -10.04
CA VAL A 192 -4.50 2.96 -10.66
C VAL A 192 -3.02 3.25 -10.86
N HIS A 193 -2.62 3.77 -12.03
CA HIS A 193 -1.21 4.03 -12.32
C HIS A 193 -1.06 5.22 -13.29
N GLY A 194 -0.17 6.16 -12.96
CA GLY A 194 0.23 7.22 -13.88
C GLY A 194 1.10 6.65 -15.01
N ASP A 195 0.82 7.00 -16.27
CA ASP A 195 1.57 6.41 -17.40
C ASP A 195 2.95 7.06 -17.62
N GLU A 196 3.23 8.20 -16.96
CA GLU A 196 4.54 8.85 -16.88
C GLU A 196 5.23 8.63 -15.52
N ASP A 197 4.89 7.55 -14.80
CA ASP A 197 5.53 7.19 -13.53
C ASP A 197 7.00 6.77 -13.74
N GLU A 198 7.93 7.62 -13.29
CA GLU A 198 9.37 7.39 -13.40
C GLU A 198 9.92 6.51 -12.26
N ALA A 199 9.20 6.40 -11.14
CA ALA A 199 9.64 5.62 -9.97
C ALA A 199 9.24 4.14 -10.08
N VAL A 200 8.00 3.87 -10.53
CA VAL A 200 7.47 2.53 -10.77
C VAL A 200 7.01 2.44 -12.21
N PRO A 201 7.74 1.77 -13.09
CA PRO A 201 7.34 1.63 -14.49
C PRO A 201 5.91 1.08 -14.62
N VAL A 202 5.07 1.76 -15.38
CA VAL A 202 3.62 1.50 -15.53
C VAL A 202 3.31 0.04 -15.90
N ARG A 203 4.23 -0.65 -16.57
CA ARG A 203 4.09 -2.07 -16.94
C ARG A 203 3.76 -2.95 -15.72
N TYR A 204 4.31 -2.67 -14.54
CA TYR A 204 4.07 -3.46 -13.32
C TYR A 204 2.63 -3.34 -12.83
N GLY A 205 2.02 -2.16 -12.96
CA GLY A 205 0.59 -1.98 -12.68
C GLY A 205 -0.29 -2.70 -13.70
N ILE A 206 0.06 -2.63 -14.99
CA ILE A 206 -0.65 -3.33 -16.07
C ILE A 206 -0.57 -4.86 -15.86
N GLU A 207 0.62 -5.39 -15.60
CA GLU A 207 0.84 -6.81 -15.36
C GLU A 207 0.07 -7.29 -14.12
N ALA A 208 0.11 -6.53 -13.02
CA ALA A 208 -0.61 -6.85 -11.80
C ALA A 208 -2.13 -6.89 -12.02
N ALA A 209 -2.71 -5.85 -12.65
CA ALA A 209 -4.14 -5.79 -12.92
C ALA A 209 -4.61 -6.96 -13.80
N ASN A 210 -3.84 -7.29 -14.85
CA ASN A 210 -4.17 -8.38 -15.76
C ASN A 210 -4.03 -9.78 -15.11
N ALA A 211 -3.18 -9.91 -14.10
CA ALA A 211 -2.95 -11.19 -13.43
C ALA A 211 -4.01 -11.52 -12.37
N TYR A 212 -4.69 -10.51 -11.80
CA TYR A 212 -5.80 -10.75 -10.89
C TYR A 212 -7.05 -11.26 -11.60
N ALA A 213 -7.74 -12.21 -11.00
CA ALA A 213 -8.99 -12.77 -11.56
C ALA A 213 -10.11 -11.73 -11.74
N HIS A 214 -10.13 -10.71 -10.88
CA HIS A 214 -11.07 -9.60 -10.88
C HIS A 214 -10.35 -8.25 -10.81
N GLY A 215 -9.27 -8.14 -11.59
CA GLY A 215 -8.47 -6.93 -11.70
C GLY A 215 -9.10 -5.91 -12.66
N GLN A 216 -9.13 -4.65 -12.24
CA GLN A 216 -9.45 -3.50 -13.05
C GLN A 216 -8.25 -2.57 -13.10
N LEU A 217 -7.95 -2.02 -14.26
CA LEU A 217 -6.86 -1.05 -14.46
C LEU A 217 -7.43 0.30 -14.86
N VAL A 218 -6.96 1.35 -14.20
CA VAL A 218 -7.15 2.74 -14.65
C VAL A 218 -5.76 3.35 -14.82
N LEU A 219 -5.43 3.75 -16.04
CA LEU A 219 -4.25 4.55 -16.33
C LEU A 219 -4.61 6.02 -16.27
N ILE A 220 -3.76 6.83 -15.64
CA ILE A 220 -3.90 8.28 -15.57
C ILE A 220 -2.91 8.89 -16.57
N PRO A 221 -3.40 9.38 -17.71
CA PRO A 221 -2.52 9.88 -18.78
C PRO A 221 -1.72 11.10 -18.35
N GLY A 222 -0.42 11.08 -18.62
CA GLY A 222 0.49 12.18 -18.30
C GLY A 222 0.79 12.38 -16.82
N ASP A 223 0.37 11.45 -15.94
CA ASP A 223 0.60 11.60 -14.50
C ASP A 223 1.82 10.82 -14.01
N ASP A 224 2.41 11.33 -12.96
CA ASP A 224 3.61 10.80 -12.31
C ASP A 224 3.29 9.84 -11.15
N HIS A 225 4.34 9.42 -10.42
CA HIS A 225 4.24 8.45 -9.33
C HIS A 225 3.30 8.86 -8.19
N CYS A 226 3.25 10.15 -7.85
CA CYS A 226 2.47 10.69 -6.72
C CYS A 226 1.19 11.41 -7.17
N TYR A 227 0.86 11.32 -8.47
CA TYR A 227 -0.33 11.94 -9.05
C TYR A 227 -0.38 13.45 -8.90
N ASN A 228 0.76 14.12 -9.13
CA ASN A 228 0.89 15.56 -8.91
C ASN A 228 0.15 16.42 -9.96
N ARG A 229 -0.30 15.81 -11.07
CA ARG A 229 -0.90 16.54 -12.20
C ARG A 229 -2.40 16.30 -12.34
N HIS A 230 -2.87 15.08 -12.06
CA HIS A 230 -4.24 14.61 -12.31
C HIS A 230 -4.82 13.85 -11.12
N LEU A 231 -4.57 14.31 -9.89
CA LEU A 231 -5.04 13.66 -8.66
C LEU A 231 -6.58 13.52 -8.61
N ASP A 232 -7.29 14.44 -9.23
CA ASP A 232 -8.75 14.40 -9.36
C ASP A 232 -9.24 13.18 -10.17
N GLU A 233 -8.51 12.79 -11.23
CA GLU A 233 -8.84 11.58 -12.00
C GLU A 233 -8.64 10.30 -11.15
N VAL A 234 -7.60 10.26 -10.32
CA VAL A 234 -7.38 9.17 -9.35
C VAL A 234 -8.53 9.08 -8.35
N VAL A 235 -8.94 10.23 -7.80
CA VAL A 235 -10.07 10.33 -6.87
C VAL A 235 -11.35 9.79 -7.50
N GLU A 236 -11.67 10.20 -8.73
CA GLU A 236 -12.86 9.73 -9.44
C GLU A 236 -12.80 8.23 -9.76
N ALA A 237 -11.63 7.70 -10.14
CA ALA A 237 -11.44 6.26 -10.37
C ALA A 237 -11.70 5.45 -9.08
N VAL A 238 -11.14 5.90 -7.94
CA VAL A 238 -11.34 5.27 -6.64
C VAL A 238 -12.80 5.34 -6.21
N LYS A 239 -13.47 6.49 -6.36
CA LYS A 239 -14.90 6.66 -6.02
C LYS A 239 -15.79 5.76 -6.87
N ALA A 240 -15.55 5.71 -8.17
CA ALA A 240 -16.34 4.88 -9.08
C ALA A 240 -16.22 3.39 -8.70
N TRP A 241 -15.00 2.93 -8.47
CA TRP A 241 -14.78 1.54 -8.06
C TRP A 241 -15.39 1.26 -6.67
N ALA A 242 -15.16 2.14 -5.69
CA ALA A 242 -15.68 1.97 -4.34
C ALA A 242 -17.21 1.97 -4.31
N THR A 243 -17.88 2.84 -5.09
CA THR A 243 -19.35 2.84 -5.22
C THR A 243 -19.91 1.49 -5.71
N ALA A 244 -19.13 0.78 -6.53
CA ALA A 244 -19.55 -0.53 -7.07
C ALA A 244 -19.24 -1.71 -6.14
N HIS A 245 -18.27 -1.59 -5.23
CA HIS A 245 -17.73 -2.73 -4.49
C HIS A 245 -17.76 -2.57 -2.97
N VAL A 246 -17.89 -1.35 -2.45
CA VAL A 246 -17.98 -1.07 -1.00
C VAL A 246 -19.44 -0.97 -0.59
N SER A 247 -19.90 -1.88 0.28
CA SER A 247 -21.30 -1.97 0.70
C SER A 247 -21.42 -2.13 2.23
#